data_a6ce778c3171332dc27ddfb3466796a3
#
_entry.id   a6ce778c3171332dc27ddfb3466796a3
#
_cell.length_a   1.000
_cell.length_b   1.000
_cell.length_c   1.000
_cell.angle_alpha   90.00
_cell.angle_beta   90.00
_cell.angle_gamma   90.00
#
_symmetry.space_group_name_H-M   'P 1'
#
loop_
_entity.id
_entity.type
_entity.pdbx_description
1 polymer ?
#
loop_
_entity_poly.entity_id
_entity_poly.type
_entity_poly.pdbx_seq_one_letter_code
_entity_poly.pdbx_strand_id
1 'polypeptide(L)' 'MIDKEYIKDVISRITDVKTEKNVVPATASMQEIMVAIREDALECMRTMCNEREIAVNRTLNSVSFKCL' A
#
# COMPACT_ATOMS: atom_id res chain seq x y z
N MET A 1 -8.50 -2.18 -9.72
CA MET A 1 -7.90 -3.53 -9.70
C MET A 1 -6.39 -3.41 -9.69
N ILE A 2 -5.73 -4.21 -8.86
CA ILE A 2 -4.27 -4.25 -8.79
C ILE A 2 -3.76 -5.09 -9.96
N ASP A 3 -2.87 -4.51 -10.77
CA ASP A 3 -2.33 -5.20 -11.93
C ASP A 3 -0.94 -5.78 -11.68
N LYS A 4 -0.44 -6.55 -12.64
CA LYS A 4 0.86 -7.22 -12.53
C LYS A 4 2.01 -6.23 -12.41
N GLU A 5 1.94 -5.11 -13.12
CA GLU A 5 3.00 -4.10 -13.11
C GLU A 5 3.13 -3.44 -11.76
N TYR A 6 2.01 -3.18 -11.11
CA TYR A 6 2.01 -2.65 -9.76
C TYR A 6 2.68 -3.61 -8.77
N ILE A 7 2.33 -4.89 -8.84
CA ILE A 7 2.91 -5.90 -7.95
C ILE A 7 4.41 -6.04 -8.19
N LYS A 8 4.83 -6.06 -9.46
CA LYS A 8 6.26 -6.11 -9.81
C LYS A 8 7.00 -4.90 -9.25
N ASP A 9 6.41 -3.72 -9.33
CA ASP A 9 7.00 -2.50 -8.80
C ASP A 9 7.18 -2.58 -7.28
N VAL A 10 6.17 -3.07 -6.57
CA VAL A 10 6.23 -3.25 -5.12
C VAL A 10 7.36 -4.22 -4.75
N ILE A 11 7.45 -5.34 -5.42
CA ILE A 11 8.51 -6.33 -5.18
C ILE A 11 9.88 -5.73 -5.44
N SER A 12 10.03 -5.00 -6.55
CA SER A 12 11.30 -4.33 -6.89
C SER A 12 11.72 -3.33 -5.82
N ARG A 13 10.79 -2.51 -5.34
CA ARG A 13 11.08 -1.53 -4.29
C ARG A 13 11.61 -2.20 -3.02
N ILE A 14 10.97 -3.28 -2.61
CA ILE A 14 11.36 -4.01 -1.40
C ILE A 14 12.73 -4.66 -1.58
N THR A 15 12.95 -5.35 -2.70
CA THR A 15 14.22 -6.04 -2.96
C THR A 15 15.38 -5.07 -3.14
N ASP A 16 15.15 -3.93 -3.78
CA ASP A 16 16.18 -2.91 -3.97
C ASP A 16 16.67 -2.33 -2.64
N VAL A 17 15.74 -2.04 -1.72
CA VAL A 17 16.10 -1.56 -0.38
C VAL A 17 16.92 -2.59 0.36
N LYS A 18 16.54 -3.86 0.29
CA LYS A 18 17.29 -4.94 0.94
C LYS A 18 18.69 -5.12 0.34
N THR A 19 18.81 -4.97 -0.98
CA THR A 19 20.09 -5.04 -1.66
C THR A 19 21.00 -3.91 -1.20
N GLU A 20 20.50 -2.69 -1.10
CA GLU A 20 21.26 -1.54 -0.62
C GLU A 20 21.74 -1.74 0.82
N LYS A 21 20.94 -2.36 1.66
CA LYS A 21 21.27 -2.59 3.07
C LYS A 21 22.04 -3.90 3.30
N ASN A 22 22.39 -4.60 2.24
CA ASN A 22 23.07 -5.90 2.30
C ASN A 22 22.31 -6.94 3.13
N VAL A 23 20.99 -6.87 3.08
CA VAL A 23 20.13 -7.86 3.73
C VAL A 23 20.03 -9.09 2.83
N VAL A 24 20.28 -10.27 3.38
CA VAL A 24 20.26 -11.54 2.64
C VAL A 24 19.25 -12.47 3.30
N PRO A 25 18.34 -13.09 2.54
CA PRO A 25 18.18 -12.97 1.08
C PRO A 25 17.45 -11.67 0.69
N ALA A 26 17.82 -11.10 -0.46
CA ALA A 26 17.18 -9.89 -0.97
C ALA A 26 15.89 -10.24 -1.72
N THR A 27 14.91 -10.76 -0.99
CA THR A 27 13.62 -11.15 -1.53
C THR A 27 12.50 -10.47 -0.76
N ALA A 28 11.33 -10.31 -1.40
CA ALA A 28 10.16 -9.73 -0.77
C ALA A 28 9.26 -10.84 -0.23
N SER A 29 9.00 -10.83 1.07
CA SER A 29 8.07 -11.78 1.69
C SER A 29 6.63 -11.37 1.42
N MET A 30 5.70 -12.31 1.54
CA MET A 30 4.27 -12.02 1.38
C MET A 30 3.82 -10.92 2.35
N GLN A 31 4.27 -10.99 3.59
CA GLN A 31 3.92 -9.99 4.60
C GLN A 31 4.44 -8.60 4.23
N GLU A 32 5.67 -8.50 3.74
CA GLU A 32 6.24 -7.22 3.30
C GLU A 32 5.48 -6.64 2.12
N ILE A 33 5.10 -7.48 1.18
CA ILE A 33 4.30 -7.06 0.02
C ILE A 33 2.94 -6.54 0.48
N MET A 34 2.28 -7.24 1.40
CA MET A 34 0.97 -6.83 1.91
C MET A 34 1.04 -5.51 2.67
N VAL A 35 2.08 -5.30 3.47
CA VAL A 35 2.29 -4.04 4.18
C VAL A 35 2.49 -2.88 3.19
N ALA A 36 3.31 -3.09 2.16
CA ALA A 36 3.55 -2.05 1.15
C ALA A 36 2.27 -1.68 0.39
N ILE A 37 1.47 -2.68 0.00
CA ILE A 37 0.20 -2.45 -0.68
C ILE A 37 -0.77 -1.68 0.22
N ARG A 38 -0.82 -2.05 1.49
CA ARG A 38 -1.67 -1.37 2.47
C ARG A 38 -1.29 0.10 2.61
N GLU A 39 0.00 0.41 2.68
CA GLU A 39 0.47 1.79 2.79
C GLU A 39 0.14 2.60 1.54
N ASP A 40 0.34 2.03 0.36
CA ASP A 40 -0.01 2.67 -0.90
C ASP A 40 -1.52 2.95 -0.97
N ALA A 41 -2.33 1.97 -0.55
CA ALA A 41 -3.78 2.13 -0.54
C ALA A 41 -4.22 3.23 0.42
N LEU A 42 -3.61 3.31 1.61
CA LEU A 42 -3.92 4.34 2.60
C LEU A 42 -3.58 5.73 2.07
N GLU A 43 -2.43 5.88 1.42
CA GLU A 43 -2.02 7.15 0.84
C GLU A 43 -2.99 7.58 -0.27
N CYS A 44 -3.36 6.65 -1.14
CA CYS A 44 -4.34 6.91 -2.19
C CYS A 44 -5.68 7.35 -1.61
N MET A 45 -6.15 6.68 -0.56
CA MET A 45 -7.41 7.01 0.09
C MET A 45 -7.37 8.39 0.75
N ARG A 46 -6.25 8.77 1.35
CA ARG A 46 -6.08 10.10 1.92
C ARG A 46 -6.19 11.18 0.84
N THR A 47 -5.56 10.96 -0.31
CA THR A 47 -5.64 11.87 -1.45
C THR A 47 -7.07 12.00 -1.93
N MET A 48 -7.79 10.88 -2.07
CA MET A 48 -9.19 10.90 -2.51
C MET A 48 -10.09 11.62 -1.51
N CYS A 49 -9.84 11.49 -0.22
CA CYS A 49 -10.58 12.23 0.80
C CYS A 49 -10.32 13.74 0.69
N ASN A 50 -9.06 14.13 0.49
CA ASN A 50 -8.68 15.53 0.34
C ASN A 50 -9.31 16.15 -0.92
N GLU A 51 -9.45 15.36 -1.97
CA GLU A 51 -10.09 15.79 -3.22
C GLU A 51 -11.61 15.65 -3.20
N ARG A 52 -12.16 15.19 -2.08
CA ARG A 52 -13.61 15.01 -1.88
C ARG A 52 -14.23 13.99 -2.82
N GLU A 53 -13.45 13.00 -3.22
CA GLU A 53 -13.95 11.90 -4.04
C GLU A 53 -14.61 10.81 -3.19
N ILE A 54 -14.13 10.67 -1.95
CA ILE A 54 -14.70 9.72 -1.00
C ILE A 54 -14.85 10.40 0.36
N ALA A 55 -15.77 9.89 1.16
CA ALA A 55 -15.94 10.29 2.54
C ALA A 55 -15.55 9.16 3.48
N VAL A 56 -14.97 9.50 4.62
CA VAL A 56 -14.60 8.54 5.64
C VAL A 56 -15.59 8.59 6.78
N ASN A 57 -16.05 7.40 7.20
CA ASN A 57 -16.89 7.22 8.38
C ASN A 57 -16.10 6.47 9.44
N ARG A 58 -15.95 7.08 10.60
CA ARG A 58 -15.26 6.45 11.73
C ARG A 58 -16.24 6.10 12.83
N THR A 59 -16.25 4.84 13.21
CA THR A 59 -16.99 4.35 14.36
C THR A 59 -15.97 3.88 15.41
N LEU A 60 -16.46 3.49 16.59
CA LEU A 60 -15.59 3.02 17.67
C LEU A 60 -14.71 1.84 17.26
N ASN A 61 -15.22 0.96 16.43
CA ASN A 61 -14.56 -0.30 16.09
C ASN A 61 -14.14 -0.43 14.64
N SER A 62 -14.47 0.53 13.79
CA SER A 62 -14.15 0.39 12.37
C SER A 62 -14.08 1.72 11.65
N VAL A 63 -13.48 1.67 10.47
CA VAL A 63 -13.42 2.80 9.54
C VAL A 63 -14.02 2.31 8.22
N SER A 64 -14.92 3.08 7.66
CA SER A 64 -15.52 2.75 6.37
C SER A 64 -15.46 3.95 5.43
N PHE A 65 -15.56 3.68 4.14
CA PHE A 65 -15.45 4.69 3.10
C PHE A 65 -16.64 4.64 2.18
N LYS A 66 -17.02 5.79 1.66
CA LYS A 66 -18.15 5.93 0.75
C LYS A 66 -17.75 6.82 -0.42
N CYS A 67 -18.12 6.45 -1.62
CA CYS A 67 -17.94 7.32 -2.81
C CYS A 67 -18.90 8.48 -2.74
N LEU A 68 -18.43 9.65 -3.01
CA LEU A 68 -19.24 10.87 -3.04
C LEU A 68 -19.84 11.15 -4.41
#